data_6f0c220b4adb2f6fb529b030df6ec12d
#
_entry.id   6f0c220b4adb2f6fb529b030df6ec12d
#
_cell.length_a   1.000
_cell.length_b   1.000
_cell.length_c   1.000
_cell.angle_alpha   90.00
_cell.angle_beta   90.00
_cell.angle_gamma   90.00
#
_symmetry.space_group_name_H-M   'P 1'
#
loop_
_entity.id
_entity.type
_entity.pdbx_description
1 polymer ?
#
loop_
_entity_poly.entity_id
_entity_poly.type
_entity_poly.pdbx_seq_one_letter_code
_entity_poly.pdbx_strand_id
1 'polypeptide(L)'
;MAIQKISRDSISDQVFAQMKEQILEGEWKPGEKIPSENELARQFGVSRVTVRNALQKLSALELLETRFGEGSFVRSPDAASVMSPLIPAAYLNDNGMEEILQLRRMIEGPVCGEACRRTSEEDVKELESLFQKMEATKDYLPEFARFDYLFHIKMA
;
A
#
# COMPACT_ATOMS: atom_id res chain seq x y z
N MET A 1 28.47 7.47 22.17
CA MET A 1 29.35 6.88 21.13
C MET A 1 28.56 6.75 19.87
N ALA A 2 28.89 7.54 18.86
CA ALA A 2 28.25 7.45 17.54
C ALA A 2 28.99 6.41 16.72
N ILE A 3 28.32 5.31 16.38
CA ILE A 3 28.84 4.36 15.40
C ILE A 3 28.46 4.92 14.04
N GLN A 4 29.41 5.56 13.37
CA GLN A 4 29.32 5.84 11.96
C GLN A 4 30.09 4.75 11.21
N LYS A 5 29.37 3.94 10.47
CA LYS A 5 29.93 3.14 9.36
C LYS A 5 28.83 2.91 8.35
N ILE A 6 28.91 3.58 7.27
CA ILE A 6 29.32 3.27 5.92
C ILE A 6 28.23 2.82 5.03
N SER A 7 27.85 3.69 4.10
CA SER A 7 27.20 3.30 2.88
C SER A 7 28.26 2.99 1.79
N ARG A 8 28.46 1.75 1.50
CA ARG A 8 28.35 1.30 0.12
C ARG A 8 26.94 0.81 -0.01
N ASP A 9 26.21 1.30 -1.00
CA ASP A 9 24.89 0.74 -1.34
C ASP A 9 25.06 -0.76 -1.36
N SER A 10 24.33 -1.46 -0.49
CA SER A 10 24.47 -2.91 -0.43
C SER A 10 24.03 -3.45 -1.79
N ILE A 11 24.59 -4.56 -2.25
CA ILE A 11 24.17 -5.21 -3.50
C ILE A 11 22.65 -5.41 -3.48
N SER A 12 22.07 -5.65 -2.31
CA SER A 12 20.63 -5.74 -2.11
C SER A 12 19.90 -4.43 -2.41
N ASP A 13 20.49 -3.27 -2.10
CA ASP A 13 19.89 -1.97 -2.39
C ASP A 13 19.92 -1.66 -3.90
N GLN A 14 20.97 -2.07 -4.58
CA GLN A 14 21.05 -1.94 -6.03
C GLN A 14 20.01 -2.83 -6.74
N VAL A 15 19.87 -4.08 -6.30
CA VAL A 15 18.82 -4.99 -6.82
C VAL A 15 17.42 -4.43 -6.55
N PHE A 16 17.18 -3.95 -5.32
CA PHE A 16 15.93 -3.31 -4.96
C PHE A 16 15.63 -2.09 -5.86
N ALA A 17 16.62 -1.22 -6.09
CA ALA A 17 16.45 -0.02 -6.92
C ALA A 17 16.07 -0.39 -8.36
N GLN A 18 16.77 -1.34 -8.98
CA GLN A 18 16.46 -1.79 -10.34
C GLN A 18 15.09 -2.46 -10.44
N MET A 19 14.73 -3.32 -9.49
CA MET A 19 13.41 -3.96 -9.48
C MET A 19 12.30 -2.94 -9.28
N LYS A 20 12.50 -1.93 -8.42
CA LYS A 20 11.56 -0.82 -8.24
C LYS A 20 11.36 -0.03 -9.53
N GLU A 21 12.44 0.25 -10.26
CA GLU A 21 12.39 0.94 -11.54
C GLU A 21 11.57 0.17 -12.57
N GLN A 22 11.77 -1.15 -12.70
CA GLN A 22 10.97 -2.01 -13.58
C GLN A 22 9.47 -1.93 -13.31
N ILE A 23 9.07 -1.80 -12.03
CA ILE A 23 7.67 -1.62 -11.63
C ILE A 23 7.19 -0.21 -12.00
N LEU A 24 7.97 0.84 -11.67
CA LEU A 24 7.56 2.23 -11.88
C LEU A 24 7.52 2.61 -13.37
N GLU A 25 8.36 2.03 -14.20
CA GLU A 25 8.37 2.23 -15.65
C GLU A 25 7.31 1.37 -16.37
N GLY A 26 6.63 0.48 -15.63
CA GLY A 26 5.55 -0.36 -16.16
C GLY A 26 6.03 -1.56 -16.96
N GLU A 27 7.33 -1.91 -16.91
CA GLU A 27 7.87 -3.13 -17.47
C GLU A 27 7.27 -4.37 -16.79
N TRP A 28 7.06 -4.28 -15.47
CA TRP A 28 6.22 -5.21 -14.71
C TRP A 28 4.90 -4.54 -14.36
N LYS A 29 3.81 -5.04 -14.94
CA LYS A 29 2.50 -4.43 -14.82
C LYS A 29 1.78 -4.81 -13.52
N PRO A 30 0.88 -3.95 -13.01
CA PRO A 30 0.00 -4.32 -11.91
C PRO A 30 -0.73 -5.65 -12.15
N GLY A 31 -0.70 -6.54 -11.15
CA GLY A 31 -1.24 -7.89 -11.22
C GLY A 31 -0.33 -8.92 -11.89
N GLU A 32 0.77 -8.50 -12.49
CA GLU A 32 1.72 -9.40 -13.16
C GLU A 32 2.57 -10.15 -12.14
N LYS A 33 2.81 -11.43 -12.42
CA LYS A 33 3.73 -12.27 -11.66
C LYS A 33 5.15 -11.95 -12.08
N ILE A 34 6.00 -11.57 -11.12
CA ILE A 34 7.41 -11.34 -11.38
C ILE A 34 8.20 -12.66 -11.41
N PRO A 35 9.41 -12.68 -12.02
CA PRO A 35 10.26 -13.86 -12.02
C PRO A 35 10.56 -14.36 -10.60
N SER A 36 10.77 -15.67 -10.46
CA SER A 36 11.07 -16.29 -9.17
C SER A 36 12.41 -15.83 -8.58
N GLU A 37 12.58 -15.98 -7.25
CA GLU A 37 13.87 -15.69 -6.58
C GLU A 37 15.08 -16.32 -7.29
N ASN A 38 14.91 -17.54 -7.81
CA ASN A 38 15.98 -18.27 -8.50
C ASN A 38 16.31 -17.64 -9.87
N GLU A 39 15.30 -17.19 -10.59
CA GLU A 39 15.44 -16.53 -11.88
C GLU A 39 16.07 -15.15 -11.71
N LEU A 40 15.57 -14.36 -10.76
CA LEU A 40 16.11 -13.04 -10.44
C LEU A 40 17.56 -13.14 -9.97
N ALA A 41 17.89 -14.12 -9.12
CA ALA A 41 19.27 -14.34 -8.67
C ALA A 41 20.22 -14.63 -9.85
N ARG A 42 19.76 -15.39 -10.84
CA ARG A 42 20.53 -15.65 -12.07
C ARG A 42 20.66 -14.40 -12.95
N GLN A 43 19.55 -13.66 -13.14
CA GLN A 43 19.54 -12.46 -13.99
C GLN A 43 20.42 -11.35 -13.42
N PHE A 44 20.35 -11.12 -12.10
CA PHE A 44 21.17 -10.12 -11.42
C PHE A 44 22.60 -10.59 -11.09
N GLY A 45 22.89 -11.88 -11.24
CA GLY A 45 24.21 -12.44 -10.88
C GLY A 45 24.50 -12.36 -9.37
N VAL A 46 23.49 -12.46 -8.51
CA VAL A 46 23.61 -12.31 -7.06
C VAL A 46 23.06 -13.54 -6.32
N SER A 47 23.27 -13.57 -4.99
CA SER A 47 22.72 -14.63 -4.15
C SER A 47 21.20 -14.53 -4.03
N ARG A 48 20.51 -15.67 -3.81
CA ARG A 48 19.07 -15.71 -3.52
C ARG A 48 18.71 -14.89 -2.27
N VAL A 49 19.59 -14.85 -1.28
CA VAL A 49 19.39 -14.06 -0.05
C VAL A 49 19.33 -12.57 -0.39
N THR A 50 20.21 -12.10 -1.29
CA THR A 50 20.22 -10.72 -1.77
C THR A 50 18.91 -10.36 -2.44
N VAL A 51 18.40 -11.21 -3.35
CA VAL A 51 17.10 -11.02 -4.01
C VAL A 51 15.95 -11.03 -3.01
N ARG A 52 15.94 -12.00 -2.08
CA ARG A 52 14.91 -12.07 -1.05
C ARG A 52 14.82 -10.80 -0.20
N ASN A 53 15.96 -10.24 0.18
CA ASN A 53 16.01 -8.98 0.92
C ASN A 53 15.43 -7.80 0.09
N ALA A 54 15.72 -7.77 -1.21
CA ALA A 54 15.14 -6.76 -2.11
C ALA A 54 13.62 -6.94 -2.26
N LEU A 55 13.14 -8.19 -2.44
CA LEU A 55 11.71 -8.50 -2.49
C LEU A 55 10.97 -8.13 -1.21
N GLN A 56 11.57 -8.38 -0.04
CA GLN A 56 11.00 -7.97 1.25
C GLN A 56 10.85 -6.45 1.36
N LYS A 57 11.84 -5.67 0.87
CA LYS A 57 11.75 -4.21 0.81
C LYS A 57 10.63 -3.73 -0.11
N LEU A 58 10.48 -4.35 -1.29
CA LEU A 58 9.40 -4.03 -2.22
C LEU A 58 8.02 -4.37 -1.63
N SER A 59 7.92 -5.50 -0.92
CA SER A 59 6.68 -5.88 -0.23
C SER A 59 6.37 -4.94 0.95
N ALA A 60 7.39 -4.49 1.68
CA ALA A 60 7.23 -3.49 2.75
C ALA A 60 6.77 -2.12 2.23
N LEU A 61 7.11 -1.79 0.98
CA LEU A 61 6.62 -0.60 0.27
C LEU A 61 5.28 -0.84 -0.46
N GLU A 62 4.67 -1.99 -0.25
CA GLU A 62 3.41 -2.37 -0.88
C GLU A 62 3.44 -2.40 -2.43
N LEU A 63 4.64 -2.48 -3.02
CA LEU A 63 4.82 -2.61 -4.47
C LEU A 63 4.64 -4.04 -4.95
N LEU A 64 4.85 -5.03 -4.08
CA LEU A 64 4.67 -6.45 -4.35
C LEU A 64 3.81 -7.11 -3.28
N GLU A 65 3.03 -8.11 -3.68
CA GLU A 65 2.40 -9.07 -2.78
C GLU A 65 2.96 -10.46 -3.04
N THR A 66 3.25 -11.21 -1.98
CA THR A 66 3.69 -12.60 -2.09
C THR A 66 2.53 -13.52 -1.77
N ARG A 67 2.16 -14.38 -2.72
CA ARG A 67 1.13 -15.42 -2.55
C ARG A 67 1.83 -16.74 -2.28
N PHE A 68 1.43 -17.39 -1.20
CA PHE A 68 2.05 -18.65 -0.79
C PHE A 68 1.91 -19.72 -1.88
N GLY A 69 3.04 -20.31 -2.29
CA GLY A 69 3.09 -21.31 -3.36
C GLY A 69 2.94 -20.77 -4.79
N GLU A 70 2.52 -19.53 -4.97
CA GLU A 70 2.30 -18.95 -6.30
C GLU A 70 3.43 -18.03 -6.74
N GLY A 71 4.09 -17.34 -5.80
CA GLY A 71 5.18 -16.39 -6.06
C GLY A 71 4.82 -14.95 -5.70
N SER A 72 5.55 -13.99 -6.26
CA SER A 72 5.34 -12.57 -6.03
C SER A 72 4.71 -11.90 -7.24
N PHE A 73 3.78 -10.98 -6.97
CA PHE A 73 2.99 -10.25 -7.96
C PHE A 73 3.12 -8.75 -7.72
N VAL A 74 3.11 -7.96 -8.79
CA VAL A 74 3.06 -6.49 -8.68
C VAL A 74 1.71 -6.08 -8.13
N ARG A 75 1.69 -5.28 -7.06
CA ARG A 75 0.43 -4.75 -6.53
C ARG A 75 -0.14 -3.70 -7.46
N SER A 76 -1.45 -3.68 -7.56
CA SER A 76 -2.18 -2.55 -8.11
C SER A 76 -2.23 -1.48 -7.01
N PRO A 77 -1.69 -0.27 -7.23
CA PRO A 77 -1.85 0.79 -6.25
C PRO A 77 -3.35 1.09 -6.09
N ASP A 78 -3.81 1.00 -4.86
CA ASP A 78 -5.14 1.43 -4.45
C ASP A 78 -5.02 2.53 -3.38
N ALA A 79 -6.11 3.23 -3.13
CA ALA A 79 -6.12 4.29 -2.12
C ALA A 79 -5.75 3.75 -0.71
N ALA A 80 -6.05 2.47 -0.45
CA ALA A 80 -5.71 1.82 0.81
C ALA A 80 -4.21 1.64 1.01
N SER A 81 -3.48 1.24 -0.04
CA SER A 81 -2.02 1.08 0.03
C SER A 81 -1.29 2.39 0.26
N VAL A 82 -1.89 3.53 -0.15
CA VAL A 82 -1.35 4.86 0.14
C VAL A 82 -1.64 5.28 1.58
N MET A 83 -2.81 4.95 2.11
CA MET A 83 -3.27 5.37 3.44
C MET A 83 -2.78 4.47 4.57
N SER A 84 -2.59 3.16 4.32
CA SER A 84 -2.20 2.18 5.33
C SER A 84 -0.90 2.52 6.08
N PRO A 85 0.17 3.02 5.45
CA PRO A 85 1.39 3.44 6.16
C PRO A 85 1.21 4.65 7.09
N LEU A 86 0.14 5.44 6.92
CA LEU A 86 -0.14 6.61 7.75
C LEU A 86 -0.79 6.24 9.08
N ILE A 87 -1.47 5.09 9.15
CA ILE A 87 -2.15 4.63 10.37
C ILE A 87 -1.21 4.48 11.57
N PRO A 88 -0.04 3.82 11.47
CA PRO A 88 0.91 3.75 12.58
C PRO A 88 1.41 5.12 13.05
N ALA A 89 1.57 6.07 12.13
CA ALA A 89 2.02 7.43 12.48
C ALA A 89 1.03 8.15 13.40
N ALA A 90 -0.28 7.87 13.25
CA ALA A 90 -1.33 8.42 14.12
C ALA A 90 -1.19 7.97 15.57
N TYR A 91 -0.71 6.75 15.80
CA TYR A 91 -0.54 6.19 17.15
C TYR A 91 0.78 6.56 17.81
N LEU A 92 1.76 7.04 17.04
CA LEU A 92 3.10 7.36 17.53
C LEU A 92 3.28 8.83 17.94
N ASN A 93 2.28 9.68 17.68
CA ASN A 93 2.32 11.10 17.98
C ASN A 93 1.01 11.53 18.65
N ASP A 94 1.10 12.33 19.72
CA ASP A 94 -0.08 12.83 20.45
C ASP A 94 -1.05 13.64 19.56
N ASN A 95 -0.55 14.28 18.51
CA ASN A 95 -1.34 15.02 17.53
C ASN A 95 -1.57 14.24 16.22
N GLY A 96 -1.06 13.02 16.11
CA GLY A 96 -1.05 12.25 14.85
C GLY A 96 -2.44 12.00 14.28
N MET A 97 -3.44 11.79 15.15
CA MET A 97 -4.83 11.61 14.71
C MET A 97 -5.39 12.89 14.07
N GLU A 98 -5.11 14.06 14.66
CA GLU A 98 -5.57 15.35 14.10
C GLU A 98 -4.90 15.65 12.76
N GLU A 99 -3.61 15.40 12.65
CA GLU A 99 -2.84 15.56 11.40
C GLU A 99 -3.38 14.64 10.29
N ILE A 100 -3.71 13.39 10.61
CA ILE A 100 -4.33 12.46 9.65
C ILE A 100 -5.72 12.92 9.24
N LEU A 101 -6.54 13.39 10.16
CA LEU A 101 -7.87 13.93 9.84
C LEU A 101 -7.76 15.17 8.95
N GLN A 102 -6.76 16.02 9.15
CA GLN A 102 -6.50 17.16 8.28
C GLN A 102 -6.08 16.70 6.88
N LEU A 103 -5.17 15.74 6.77
CA LEU A 103 -4.76 15.16 5.49
C LEU A 103 -5.94 14.51 4.75
N ARG A 104 -6.77 13.72 5.46
CA ARG A 104 -8.00 13.14 4.90
C ARG A 104 -8.92 14.21 4.32
N ARG A 105 -9.19 15.30 5.05
CA ARG A 105 -10.01 16.41 4.57
C ARG A 105 -9.45 17.04 3.28
N MET A 106 -8.14 17.18 3.18
CA MET A 106 -7.49 17.74 1.99
C MET A 106 -7.62 16.85 0.76
N ILE A 107 -7.60 15.51 0.95
CA ILE A 107 -7.67 14.54 -0.14
C ILE A 107 -9.13 14.20 -0.46
N GLU A 108 -9.94 13.89 0.54
CA GLU A 108 -11.29 13.35 0.36
C GLU A 108 -12.27 14.38 -0.23
N GLY A 109 -12.10 15.66 0.04
CA GLY A 109 -12.94 16.71 -0.55
C GLY A 109 -12.91 16.71 -2.08
N PRO A 110 -11.73 16.83 -2.72
CA PRO A 110 -11.59 16.71 -4.17
C PRO A 110 -12.01 15.35 -4.73
N VAL A 111 -11.73 14.24 -4.01
CA VAL A 111 -12.12 12.88 -4.41
C VAL A 111 -13.64 12.75 -4.44
N CYS A 112 -14.34 13.20 -3.39
CA CYS A 112 -15.81 13.23 -3.36
C CYS A 112 -16.38 14.03 -4.55
N GLY A 113 -15.80 15.19 -4.86
CA GLY A 113 -16.23 16.01 -5.99
C GLY A 113 -16.07 15.30 -7.34
N GLU A 114 -15.03 14.47 -7.51
CA GLU A 114 -14.85 13.67 -8.71
C GLU A 114 -15.77 12.45 -8.72
N ALA A 115 -15.92 11.76 -7.58
CA ALA A 115 -16.81 10.64 -7.41
C ALA A 115 -18.26 11.02 -7.78
N CYS A 116 -18.76 12.16 -7.31
CA CYS A 116 -20.11 12.64 -7.62
C CYS A 116 -20.40 12.76 -9.12
N ARG A 117 -19.38 12.93 -9.97
CA ARG A 117 -19.54 13.01 -11.43
C ARG A 117 -19.66 11.65 -12.11
N ARG A 118 -19.22 10.58 -11.44
CA ARG A 118 -19.10 9.22 -12.00
C ARG A 118 -20.00 8.21 -11.31
N THR A 119 -20.48 8.55 -10.12
CA THR A 119 -21.24 7.65 -9.24
C THR A 119 -22.60 7.29 -9.85
N SER A 120 -22.92 6.00 -9.87
CA SER A 120 -24.24 5.48 -10.21
C SER A 120 -25.17 5.45 -8.99
N GLU A 121 -26.48 5.27 -9.21
CA GLU A 121 -27.44 5.06 -8.11
C GLU A 121 -27.13 3.80 -7.29
N GLU A 122 -26.52 2.80 -7.89
CA GLU A 122 -26.13 1.56 -7.23
C GLU A 122 -24.95 1.80 -6.28
N ASP A 123 -23.95 2.59 -6.72
CA ASP A 123 -22.82 3.00 -5.87
C ASP A 123 -23.29 3.80 -4.65
N VAL A 124 -24.26 4.72 -4.83
CA VAL A 124 -24.84 5.48 -3.71
C VAL A 124 -25.51 4.55 -2.69
N LYS A 125 -26.27 3.56 -3.14
CA LYS A 125 -26.91 2.58 -2.23
C LYS A 125 -25.89 1.75 -1.47
N GLU A 126 -24.79 1.40 -2.13
CA GLU A 126 -23.70 0.67 -1.47
C GLU A 126 -22.99 1.55 -0.41
N LEU A 127 -22.71 2.81 -0.72
CA LEU A 127 -22.16 3.77 0.25
C LEU A 127 -23.12 3.99 1.43
N GLU A 128 -24.42 4.14 1.19
CA GLU A 128 -25.43 4.24 2.25
C GLU A 128 -25.44 3.00 3.14
N SER A 129 -25.36 1.81 2.56
CA SER A 129 -25.27 0.55 3.31
C SER A 129 -24.02 0.48 4.18
N LEU A 130 -22.86 0.92 3.67
CA LEU A 130 -21.61 0.97 4.42
C LEU A 130 -21.70 1.98 5.57
N PHE A 131 -22.26 3.16 5.32
CA PHE A 131 -22.50 4.18 6.34
C PHE A 131 -23.41 3.66 7.47
N GLN A 132 -24.51 3.01 7.14
CA GLN A 132 -25.40 2.40 8.14
C GLN A 132 -24.69 1.35 9.00
N LYS A 133 -23.78 0.55 8.40
CA LYS A 133 -22.97 -0.42 9.14
C LYS A 133 -21.98 0.27 10.07
N MET A 134 -21.35 1.37 9.64
CA MET A 134 -20.49 2.19 10.52
C MET A 134 -21.27 2.70 11.73
N GLU A 135 -22.46 3.30 11.51
CA GLU A 135 -23.31 3.79 12.59
C GLU A 135 -23.74 2.68 13.56
N ALA A 136 -24.05 1.50 13.06
CA ALA A 136 -24.43 0.35 13.87
C ALA A 136 -23.27 -0.22 14.69
N THR A 137 -22.03 0.01 14.29
CA THR A 137 -20.83 -0.55 14.92
C THR A 137 -19.95 0.50 15.60
N LYS A 138 -20.43 1.74 15.75
CA LYS A 138 -19.65 2.87 16.32
C LYS A 138 -19.04 2.59 17.70
N ASP A 139 -19.67 1.74 18.50
CA ASP A 139 -19.20 1.38 19.84
C ASP A 139 -18.22 0.18 19.82
N TYR A 140 -17.99 -0.45 18.66
CA TYR A 140 -17.06 -1.57 18.49
C TYR A 140 -15.99 -1.24 17.44
N LEU A 141 -14.90 -0.66 17.92
CA LEU A 141 -13.84 -0.07 17.10
C LEU A 141 -13.32 -0.94 15.95
N PRO A 142 -13.09 -2.28 16.10
CA PRO A 142 -12.58 -3.09 15.00
C PRO A 142 -13.52 -3.19 13.80
N GLU A 143 -14.85 -3.32 14.04
CA GLU A 143 -15.84 -3.36 12.97
C GLU A 143 -16.10 -1.98 12.38
N PHE A 144 -16.18 -0.96 13.23
CA PHE A 144 -16.28 0.43 12.78
C PHE A 144 -15.13 0.76 11.81
N ALA A 145 -13.88 0.52 12.21
CA ALA A 145 -12.71 0.78 11.37
C ALA A 145 -12.73 0.01 10.05
N ARG A 146 -13.25 -1.22 10.04
CA ARG A 146 -13.43 -2.00 8.82
C ARG A 146 -14.43 -1.36 7.86
N PHE A 147 -15.57 -0.91 8.35
CA PHE A 147 -16.59 -0.29 7.50
C PHE A 147 -16.20 1.13 7.08
N ASP A 148 -15.53 1.90 7.94
CA ASP A 148 -14.92 3.19 7.61
C ASP A 148 -13.95 3.03 6.44
N TYR A 149 -13.04 2.06 6.53
CA TYR A 149 -12.12 1.72 5.44
C TYR A 149 -12.84 1.40 4.13
N LEU A 150 -13.83 0.50 4.16
CA LEU A 150 -14.59 0.10 2.97
C LEU A 150 -15.37 1.28 2.37
N PHE A 151 -15.93 2.16 3.20
CA PHE A 151 -16.64 3.35 2.77
C PHE A 151 -15.70 4.31 2.00
N HIS A 152 -14.51 4.58 2.54
CA HIS A 152 -13.55 5.47 1.90
C HIS A 152 -12.95 4.88 0.61
N ILE A 153 -12.71 3.57 0.57
CA ILE A 153 -12.29 2.88 -0.66
C ILE A 153 -13.36 2.95 -1.74
N LYS A 154 -14.63 2.77 -1.38
CA LYS A 154 -15.73 2.82 -2.34
C LYS A 154 -15.94 4.23 -2.90
N MET A 155 -15.62 5.25 -2.10
CA MET A 155 -15.72 6.66 -2.50
C MET A 155 -14.59 7.08 -3.45
N ALA A 156 -13.39 6.46 -3.36
CA ALA A 156 -12.20 6.77 -4.18
C ALA A 156 -12.19 6.06 -5.51
#